data_c7af3c3e07d71b46bd6a08ab44f81ebb
#
_entry.id   c7af3c3e07d71b46bd6a08ab44f81ebb
#
_cell.length_a   1.000
_cell.length_b   1.000
_cell.length_c   1.000
_cell.angle_alpha   90.00
_cell.angle_beta   90.00
_cell.angle_gamma   90.00
#
_symmetry.space_group_name_H-M   'P 1'
#
loop_
_entity.id
_entity.type
_entity.pdbx_description
1 polymer ?
#
loop_
_entity_poly.entity_id
_entity_poly.type
_entity_poly.pdbx_seq_one_letter_code
_entity_poly.pdbx_strand_id
1 'polypeptide(L)'
;LNNLIKSYKNNYEYTDQVRTLVNSILKNPEFIGGTVSFDTKVIKASKGKIFCKSGAEGVFLFVDFQKEISGVIKITDGNERAIPIAILNIFKKFKVMSKVELKNLEKKEKFELKNHAGRNIGRVSLTMK
;
A
#
# COMPACT_ATOMS: atom_id res chain seq x y z
N LEU A 1 9.24 10.57 4.11
CA LEU A 1 9.55 9.22 3.61
C LEU A 1 11.02 9.07 3.24
N ASN A 2 11.64 10.06 2.60
CA ASN A 2 13.08 10.00 2.28
C ASN A 2 13.96 9.78 3.52
N ASN A 3 13.63 10.41 4.65
CA ASN A 3 14.35 10.19 5.90
C ASN A 3 14.16 8.77 6.43
N LEU A 4 12.99 8.16 6.24
CA LEU A 4 12.75 6.77 6.61
C LEU A 4 13.64 5.82 5.78
N ILE A 5 13.76 6.07 4.46
CA ILE A 5 14.67 5.30 3.58
C ILE A 5 16.12 5.44 4.04
N LYS A 6 16.56 6.67 4.32
CA LYS A 6 17.92 6.93 4.81
C LYS A 6 18.18 6.25 6.15
N SER A 7 17.27 6.36 7.11
CA SER A 7 17.40 5.72 8.42
C SER A 7 17.39 4.19 8.34
N TYR A 8 16.67 3.61 7.40
CA TYR A 8 16.65 2.15 7.20
C TYR A 8 17.94 1.63 6.56
N LYS A 9 18.53 2.36 5.61
CA LYS A 9 19.69 1.93 4.83
C LYS A 9 21.05 2.33 5.44
N ASN A 10 21.14 3.50 6.01
CA ASN A 10 22.39 4.14 6.43
C ASN A 10 22.52 4.15 7.94
N ASN A 11 23.74 4.28 8.45
CA ASN A 11 24.01 4.44 9.90
C ASN A 11 23.63 5.86 10.36
N TYR A 12 22.36 6.12 10.42
CA TYR A 12 21.77 7.33 11.02
C TYR A 12 21.37 7.05 12.46
N GLU A 13 21.18 8.10 13.23
CA GLU A 13 20.57 8.00 14.56
C GLU A 13 19.27 7.18 14.48
N TYR A 14 19.07 6.23 15.39
CA TYR A 14 17.91 5.30 15.42
C TYR A 14 17.81 4.27 14.27
N THR A 15 18.88 4.02 13.52
CA THR A 15 18.86 3.05 12.41
C THR A 15 18.38 1.66 12.85
N ASP A 16 18.90 1.15 13.97
CA ASP A 16 18.55 -0.19 14.45
C ASP A 16 17.10 -0.27 14.93
N GLN A 17 16.59 0.77 15.57
CA GLN A 17 15.19 0.87 15.99
C GLN A 17 14.26 0.91 14.78
N VAL A 18 14.60 1.73 13.77
CA VAL A 18 13.83 1.82 12.51
C VAL A 18 13.84 0.48 11.76
N ARG A 19 15.00 -0.17 11.64
CA ARG A 19 15.12 -1.48 11.00
C ARG A 19 14.30 -2.54 11.73
N THR A 20 14.39 -2.57 13.06
CA THR A 20 13.64 -3.51 13.89
C THR A 20 12.15 -3.32 13.71
N LEU A 21 11.66 -2.09 13.79
CA LEU A 21 10.23 -1.77 13.61
C LEU A 21 9.75 -2.16 12.21
N VAL A 22 10.43 -1.70 11.17
CA VAL A 22 10.05 -1.98 9.79
C VAL A 22 10.06 -3.48 9.50
N ASN A 23 11.13 -4.18 9.89
CA ASN A 23 11.24 -5.63 9.66
C ASN A 23 10.17 -6.42 10.43
N SER A 24 9.80 -5.99 11.63
CA SER A 24 8.73 -6.61 12.42
C SER A 24 7.38 -6.47 11.70
N ILE A 25 7.10 -5.28 11.15
CA ILE A 25 5.88 -5.02 10.37
C ILE A 25 5.86 -5.83 9.06
N LEU A 26 6.97 -5.87 8.33
CA LEU A 26 7.05 -6.61 7.07
C LEU A 26 6.90 -8.13 7.28
N LYS A 27 7.33 -8.65 8.42
CA LYS A 27 7.15 -10.07 8.80
C LYS A 27 5.74 -10.38 9.29
N ASN A 28 5.10 -9.43 9.97
CA ASN A 28 3.80 -9.61 10.62
C ASN A 28 2.84 -8.47 10.23
N PRO A 29 2.48 -8.33 8.94
CA PRO A 29 1.74 -7.17 8.46
C PRO A 29 0.32 -7.06 9.02
N GLU A 30 -0.27 -8.15 9.49
CA GLU A 30 -1.58 -8.17 10.14
C GLU A 30 -1.65 -7.36 11.43
N PHE A 31 -0.52 -7.16 12.12
CA PHE A 31 -0.50 -6.33 13.33
C PHE A 31 -0.57 -4.83 13.05
N ILE A 32 -0.34 -4.40 11.81
CA ILE A 32 -0.40 -2.98 11.46
C ILE A 32 -1.77 -2.55 10.92
N GLY A 33 -2.50 -3.44 10.26
CA GLY A 33 -3.77 -3.08 9.60
C GLY A 33 -4.87 -4.12 9.74
N GLY A 34 -4.60 -5.25 10.40
CA GLY A 34 -5.51 -6.40 10.44
C GLY A 34 -5.36 -7.32 9.24
N THR A 35 -5.98 -8.50 9.31
CA THR A 35 -5.77 -9.59 8.34
C THR A 35 -6.29 -9.29 6.94
N VAL A 36 -7.32 -8.47 6.82
CA VAL A 36 -8.03 -8.17 5.55
C VAL A 36 -7.70 -6.81 4.97
N SER A 37 -6.92 -5.99 5.68
CA SER A 37 -6.59 -4.63 5.25
C SER A 37 -5.81 -4.62 3.93
N PHE A 38 -5.91 -3.51 3.21
CA PHE A 38 -5.16 -3.31 1.98
C PHE A 38 -3.64 -3.26 2.25
N ASP A 39 -3.21 -2.69 3.38
CA ASP A 39 -1.82 -2.67 3.84
C ASP A 39 -1.25 -4.09 3.90
N THR A 40 -1.92 -4.97 4.64
CA THR A 40 -1.53 -6.38 4.78
C THR A 40 -1.47 -7.09 3.43
N LYS A 41 -2.44 -6.84 2.54
CA LYS A 41 -2.45 -7.44 1.21
C LYS A 41 -1.27 -6.98 0.35
N VAL A 42 -0.92 -5.69 0.39
CA VAL A 42 0.23 -5.12 -0.34
C VAL A 42 1.55 -5.70 0.18
N ILE A 43 1.75 -5.71 1.49
CA ILE A 43 2.97 -6.25 2.11
C ILE A 43 3.15 -7.72 1.75
N LYS A 44 2.09 -8.53 1.89
CA LYS A 44 2.13 -9.97 1.53
C LYS A 44 2.34 -10.20 0.03
N ALA A 45 1.67 -9.43 -0.84
CA ALA A 45 1.82 -9.54 -2.28
C ALA A 45 3.22 -9.17 -2.77
N SER A 46 3.86 -8.18 -2.12
CA SER A 46 5.24 -7.78 -2.39
C SER A 46 6.29 -8.67 -1.71
N LYS A 47 5.87 -9.70 -0.96
CA LYS A 47 6.76 -10.57 -0.17
C LYS A 47 7.64 -9.77 0.81
N GLY A 48 7.07 -8.75 1.45
CA GLY A 48 7.76 -7.90 2.41
C GLY A 48 8.76 -6.90 1.82
N LYS A 49 8.71 -6.62 0.52
CA LYS A 49 9.58 -5.59 -0.10
C LYS A 49 9.04 -4.18 0.09
N ILE A 50 7.73 -4.03 0.18
CA ILE A 50 7.05 -2.75 0.28
C ILE A 50 6.48 -2.61 1.69
N PHE A 51 6.97 -1.62 2.41
CA PHE A 51 6.33 -1.12 3.62
C PHE A 51 5.22 -0.16 3.22
N CYS A 52 4.06 -0.28 3.83
CA CYS A 52 2.97 0.66 3.59
C CYS A 52 2.08 0.81 4.82
N LYS A 53 1.32 1.92 4.86
CA LYS A 53 0.37 2.19 5.92
C LYS A 53 -0.77 3.09 5.42
N SER A 54 -1.99 2.67 5.69
CA SER A 54 -3.18 3.51 5.59
C SER A 54 -3.25 4.49 6.76
N GLY A 55 -3.71 5.70 6.50
CA GLY A 55 -4.05 6.69 7.50
C GLY A 55 -5.52 7.07 7.40
N ALA A 56 -6.03 7.80 8.39
CA ALA A 56 -7.39 8.32 8.38
C ALA A 56 -7.66 9.19 7.14
N GLU A 57 -8.94 9.27 6.73
CA GLU A 57 -9.40 10.14 5.64
C GLU A 57 -8.76 9.88 4.28
N GLY A 58 -8.56 8.62 3.94
CA GLY A 58 -8.08 8.23 2.62
C GLY A 58 -6.62 8.57 2.35
N VAL A 59 -5.78 8.51 3.36
CA VAL A 59 -4.32 8.61 3.22
C VAL A 59 -3.73 7.21 3.07
N PHE A 60 -2.77 7.05 2.17
CA PHE A 60 -1.97 5.84 2.05
C PHE A 60 -0.53 6.20 1.70
N LEU A 61 0.42 5.66 2.45
CA LEU A 61 1.83 5.81 2.17
C LEU A 61 2.47 4.46 1.85
N PHE A 62 3.54 4.47 1.05
CA PHE A 62 4.35 3.29 0.76
C PHE A 62 5.82 3.64 0.60
N VAL A 63 6.66 2.66 0.88
CA VAL A 63 8.12 2.73 0.70
C VAL A 63 8.63 1.38 0.20
N ASP A 64 9.33 1.38 -0.92
CA ASP A 64 10.19 0.28 -1.38
C ASP A 64 11.64 0.65 -1.03
N PHE A 65 12.19 0.01 -0.01
CA PHE A 65 13.55 0.31 0.47
C PHE A 65 14.64 -0.15 -0.51
N GLN A 66 14.35 -1.15 -1.35
CA GLN A 66 15.32 -1.65 -2.31
C GLN A 66 15.45 -0.71 -3.51
N LYS A 67 14.31 -0.25 -4.02
CA LYS A 67 14.26 0.67 -5.17
C LYS A 67 14.36 2.14 -4.78
N GLU A 68 14.34 2.44 -3.48
CA GLU A 68 14.32 3.82 -2.96
C GLU A 68 13.13 4.65 -3.47
N ILE A 69 12.03 3.98 -3.73
CA ILE A 69 10.79 4.61 -4.17
C ILE A 69 9.86 4.76 -2.98
N SER A 70 9.33 5.95 -2.79
CA SER A 70 8.29 6.20 -1.80
C SER A 70 7.21 7.10 -2.37
N GLY A 71 6.01 6.98 -1.81
CA GLY A 71 4.90 7.83 -2.21
C GLY A 71 3.83 7.93 -1.14
N VAL A 72 3.05 9.00 -1.26
CA VAL A 72 1.84 9.22 -0.46
C VAL A 72 0.72 9.58 -1.42
N ILE A 73 -0.46 9.03 -1.17
CA ILE A 73 -1.69 9.50 -1.80
C ILE A 73 -2.65 10.02 -0.75
N LYS A 74 -3.44 10.99 -1.14
CA LYS A 74 -4.58 11.52 -0.37
C LYS A 74 -5.80 11.49 -1.27
N ILE A 75 -6.86 10.83 -0.81
CA ILE A 75 -8.15 10.83 -1.49
C ILE A 75 -8.93 12.06 -1.01
N THR A 76 -9.38 12.89 -1.92
CA THR A 76 -9.97 14.19 -1.62
C THR A 76 -11.22 14.09 -0.75
N ASP A 77 -12.11 13.11 -1.04
CA ASP A 77 -13.32 12.86 -0.25
C ASP A 77 -13.08 12.04 1.03
N GLY A 78 -11.81 11.68 1.31
CA GLY A 78 -11.43 10.89 2.48
C GLY A 78 -11.79 9.41 2.41
N ASN A 79 -12.46 8.94 1.35
CA ASN A 79 -12.96 7.58 1.28
C ASN A 79 -11.91 6.60 0.80
N GLU A 80 -11.61 5.60 1.61
CA GLU A 80 -10.55 4.60 1.35
C GLU A 80 -10.82 3.70 0.14
N ARG A 81 -12.06 3.63 -0.36
CA ARG A 81 -12.44 2.76 -1.51
C ARG A 81 -11.62 3.01 -2.78
N ALA A 82 -11.07 4.23 -2.94
CA ALA A 82 -10.27 4.58 -4.11
C ALA A 82 -8.77 4.24 -3.95
N ILE A 83 -8.31 3.97 -2.73
CA ILE A 83 -6.89 3.66 -2.46
C ILE A 83 -6.41 2.45 -3.26
N PRO A 84 -7.09 1.29 -3.27
CA PRO A 84 -6.59 0.11 -3.98
C PRO A 84 -6.37 0.36 -5.47
N ILE A 85 -7.34 0.98 -6.14
CA ILE A 85 -7.22 1.22 -7.60
C ILE A 85 -6.15 2.28 -7.91
N ALA A 86 -6.03 3.31 -7.08
CA ALA A 86 -5.00 4.34 -7.25
C ALA A 86 -3.60 3.73 -7.07
N ILE A 87 -3.38 2.95 -6.01
CA ILE A 87 -2.09 2.30 -5.73
C ILE A 87 -1.74 1.27 -6.80
N LEU A 88 -2.66 0.42 -7.25
CA LEU A 88 -2.41 -0.53 -8.33
C LEU A 88 -1.93 0.17 -9.61
N ASN A 89 -2.53 1.30 -9.96
CA ASN A 89 -2.13 2.07 -11.15
C ASN A 89 -0.77 2.76 -10.95
N ILE A 90 -0.50 3.34 -9.78
CA ILE A 90 0.80 3.93 -9.44
C ILE A 90 1.89 2.85 -9.48
N PHE A 91 1.67 1.71 -8.84
CA PHE A 91 2.64 0.61 -8.81
C PHE A 91 2.92 0.05 -10.22
N LYS A 92 1.90 0.00 -11.08
CA LYS A 92 2.06 -0.38 -12.49
C LYS A 92 2.86 0.66 -13.26
N LYS A 93 2.50 1.94 -13.16
CA LYS A 93 3.14 3.06 -13.88
C LYS A 93 4.61 3.20 -13.53
N PHE A 94 4.94 3.15 -12.24
CA PHE A 94 6.30 3.31 -11.74
C PHE A 94 7.06 1.99 -11.55
N LYS A 95 6.47 0.86 -12.00
CA LYS A 95 7.07 -0.48 -11.91
C LYS A 95 7.52 -0.83 -10.48
N VAL A 96 6.77 -0.39 -9.47
CA VAL A 96 7.06 -0.67 -8.06
C VAL A 96 6.95 -2.17 -7.78
N MET A 97 5.89 -2.81 -8.30
CA MET A 97 5.68 -4.26 -8.23
C MET A 97 5.77 -4.90 -9.62
N SER A 98 6.11 -6.18 -9.66
CA SER A 98 6.06 -6.99 -10.89
C SER A 98 4.61 -7.20 -11.36
N LYS A 99 4.45 -7.53 -12.65
CA LYS A 99 3.12 -7.83 -13.23
C LYS A 99 2.39 -8.97 -12.50
N VAL A 100 3.14 -9.97 -12.03
CA VAL A 100 2.58 -11.12 -11.30
C VAL A 100 2.10 -10.70 -9.92
N GLU A 101 2.89 -9.94 -9.17
CA GLU A 101 2.53 -9.41 -7.85
C GLU A 101 1.30 -8.50 -7.94
N LEU A 102 1.26 -7.60 -8.93
CA LEU A 102 0.09 -6.73 -9.19
C LEU A 102 -1.17 -7.53 -9.50
N LYS A 103 -1.10 -8.53 -10.39
CA LYS A 103 -2.24 -9.38 -10.72
C LYS A 103 -2.77 -10.14 -9.50
N ASN A 104 -1.87 -10.61 -8.63
CA ASN A 104 -2.24 -11.30 -7.41
C ASN A 104 -2.89 -10.36 -6.38
N LEU A 105 -2.42 -9.13 -6.30
CA LEU A 105 -3.03 -8.09 -5.45
C LEU A 105 -4.40 -7.68 -5.98
N GLU A 106 -4.51 -7.41 -7.28
CA GLU A 106 -5.76 -7.00 -7.94
C GLU A 106 -6.89 -8.01 -7.77
N LYS A 107 -6.59 -9.32 -7.89
CA LYS A 107 -7.57 -10.39 -7.68
C LYS A 107 -8.18 -10.42 -6.27
N LYS A 108 -7.51 -9.83 -5.28
CA LYS A 108 -7.99 -9.76 -3.89
C LYS A 108 -8.84 -8.53 -3.61
N GLU A 109 -8.97 -7.62 -4.59
CA GLU A 109 -9.71 -6.38 -4.45
C GLU A 109 -11.02 -6.42 -5.23
N LYS A 110 -12.03 -5.78 -4.65
CA LYS A 110 -13.36 -5.63 -5.27
C LYS A 110 -13.56 -4.17 -5.63
N PHE A 111 -13.72 -3.88 -6.91
CA PHE A 111 -13.96 -2.53 -7.41
C PHE A 111 -15.43 -2.24 -7.70
N GLU A 112 -16.28 -3.24 -7.57
CA GLU A 112 -17.73 -3.09 -7.71
C GLU A 112 -18.33 -2.49 -6.43
N LEU A 113 -19.19 -1.52 -6.59
CA LEU A 113 -19.97 -0.91 -5.52
C LEU A 113 -21.31 -1.63 -5.42
N LYS A 114 -21.63 -2.13 -4.23
CA LYS A 114 -22.88 -2.81 -3.95
C LYS A 114 -23.70 -2.03 -2.91
N ASN A 115 -25.01 -1.99 -3.07
CA ASN A 115 -25.90 -1.48 -2.05
C ASN A 115 -26.11 -2.51 -0.91
N HIS A 116 -26.85 -2.13 0.13
CA HIS A 116 -27.14 -3.03 1.26
C HIS A 116 -27.88 -4.31 0.86
N ALA A 117 -28.64 -4.29 -0.25
CA ALA A 117 -29.30 -5.48 -0.80
C ALA A 117 -28.36 -6.35 -1.69
N GLY A 118 -27.04 -6.03 -1.73
CA GLY A 118 -26.06 -6.77 -2.50
C GLY A 118 -26.08 -6.50 -4.03
N ARG A 119 -26.94 -5.60 -4.50
CA ARG A 119 -27.03 -5.24 -5.94
C ARG A 119 -25.85 -4.37 -6.35
N ASN A 120 -25.26 -4.65 -7.51
CA ASN A 120 -24.20 -3.81 -8.08
C ASN A 120 -24.81 -2.46 -8.51
N ILE A 121 -24.28 -1.36 -7.96
CA ILE A 121 -24.73 0.01 -8.22
C ILE A 121 -23.68 0.87 -8.90
N GLY A 122 -22.49 0.31 -9.16
CA GLY A 122 -21.41 1.01 -9.81
C GLY A 122 -20.07 0.32 -9.67
N ARG A 123 -19.03 0.99 -10.17
CA ARG A 123 -17.65 0.53 -10.09
C ARG A 123 -16.70 1.68 -9.83
N VAL A 124 -15.70 1.47 -9.00
CA VAL A 124 -14.58 2.41 -8.87
C VAL A 124 -13.64 2.22 -10.03
N SER A 125 -13.35 3.30 -10.77
CA SER A 125 -12.39 3.31 -11.86
C SER A 125 -11.44 4.49 -11.73
N LEU A 126 -10.26 4.41 -12.33
CA LEU A 126 -9.27 5.48 -12.35
C LEU A 126 -9.05 5.94 -13.79
N THR A 127 -9.17 7.25 -14.02
CA THR A 127 -8.73 7.91 -15.25
C THR A 127 -7.52 8.76 -14.89
N MET A 128 -6.35 8.47 -15.49
CA MET A 128 -5.16 9.31 -15.38
C MET A 128 -5.08 10.20 -16.61
N LYS A 129 -5.01 11.50 -16.40
CA LYS A 129 -4.69 12.49 -17.43
C LYS A 129 -3.19 12.62 -17.60
#